data_955defaadf836259acd02b401bc90c2f
#
_entry.id   955defaadf836259acd02b401bc90c2f
#
_cell.length_a   1.000
_cell.length_b   1.000
_cell.length_c   1.000
_cell.angle_alpha   90.00
_cell.angle_beta   90.00
_cell.angle_gamma   90.00
#
_symmetry.space_group_name_H-M   'P 1'
#
loop_
_entity.id
_entity.type
_entity.pdbx_description
1 polymer ?
#
loop_
_entity_poly.entity_id
_entity_poly.type
_entity_poly.pdbx_seq_one_letter_code
_entity_poly.pdbx_strand_id
1 'polypeptide(L)'
;MAKSRLIGSYPVIGIRPTIDGRRGALDVRGSLEEQTMNMAKSVKELYEANLKYSNGEPVKVVIADTTIGRVGEAAACADKFRHEGVDITVTVTPCWCYGAETMDMDPQTIKAVWGFNATERPGAVYLASVLATHAQKGLPAFGIYGHDVQEADDTSIPEDVKEKLLRFGRAAVAAASMRGKSYLQIGSVTMGI
;
A
#
# COMPACT_ATOMS: atom_id res chain seq x y z
N MET A 1 -5.98 20.35 9.88
CA MET A 1 -5.06 20.73 8.79
C MET A 1 -4.32 19.48 8.33
N ALA A 2 -4.17 19.27 7.01
CA ALA A 2 -3.35 18.18 6.50
C ALA A 2 -1.90 18.35 6.96
N LYS A 3 -1.24 17.26 7.36
CA LYS A 3 0.17 17.30 7.73
C LYS A 3 1.02 17.59 6.50
N SER A 4 2.04 18.42 6.66
CA SER A 4 3.02 18.67 5.61
C SER A 4 3.83 17.39 5.35
N ARG A 5 3.96 17.00 4.10
CA ARG A 5 4.88 15.94 3.65
C ARG A 5 6.30 16.45 3.43
N LEU A 6 6.56 17.68 3.84
CA LEU A 6 7.83 18.35 3.61
C LEU A 6 8.76 18.27 4.84
N ILE A 7 9.79 19.01 4.81
CA ILE A 7 10.93 19.04 5.74
C ILE A 7 10.56 18.74 7.20
N GLY A 8 11.26 17.78 7.80
CA GLY A 8 11.19 17.48 9.24
C GLY A 8 10.12 16.48 9.66
N SER A 9 9.27 16.01 8.76
CA SER A 9 8.33 14.93 9.05
C SER A 9 8.90 13.56 8.67
N TYR A 10 8.65 12.56 9.49
CA TYR A 10 8.90 11.17 9.14
C TYR A 10 7.79 10.64 8.23
N PRO A 11 8.11 9.82 7.21
CA PRO A 11 7.11 9.28 6.29
C PRO A 11 6.15 8.31 7.00
N VAL A 12 4.88 8.35 6.60
CA VAL A 12 3.83 7.49 7.13
C VAL A 12 3.42 6.48 6.07
N ILE A 13 3.25 5.22 6.47
CA ILE A 13 2.73 4.15 5.61
C ILE A 13 1.22 4.04 5.80
N GLY A 14 0.47 4.06 4.71
CA GLY A 14 -0.97 3.81 4.68
C GLY A 14 -1.28 2.44 4.06
N ILE A 15 -2.11 1.65 4.72
CA ILE A 15 -2.54 0.36 4.18
C ILE A 15 -3.97 0.48 3.68
N ARG A 16 -4.20 0.07 2.44
CA ARG A 16 -5.47 0.12 1.72
C ARG A 16 -6.02 -1.31 1.54
N PRO A 17 -6.92 -1.78 2.41
CA PRO A 17 -7.60 -3.05 2.23
C PRO A 17 -8.64 -2.91 1.11
N THR A 18 -8.39 -3.48 -0.07
CA THR A 18 -9.34 -3.43 -1.19
C THR A 18 -10.11 -4.73 -1.33
N ILE A 19 -11.37 -4.61 -1.70
CA ILE A 19 -12.31 -5.71 -1.74
C ILE A 19 -13.26 -5.58 -2.94
N ASP A 20 -13.84 -6.67 -3.37
CA ASP A 20 -14.97 -6.64 -4.30
C ASP A 20 -16.19 -5.96 -3.63
N GLY A 21 -16.58 -4.81 -4.14
CA GLY A 21 -17.68 -4.02 -3.58
C GLY A 21 -19.09 -4.56 -3.83
N ARG A 22 -19.22 -5.67 -4.56
CA ARG A 22 -20.53 -6.23 -4.91
C ARG A 22 -21.21 -6.85 -3.68
N ARG A 23 -22.46 -6.45 -3.48
CA ARG A 23 -23.39 -7.06 -2.55
C ARG A 23 -24.59 -7.57 -3.37
N GLY A 24 -24.92 -8.80 -3.24
CA GLY A 24 -26.01 -9.44 -3.97
C GLY A 24 -26.26 -10.85 -3.47
N ALA A 25 -26.89 -11.70 -4.26
CA ALA A 25 -27.23 -13.07 -3.87
C ALA A 25 -26.02 -13.90 -3.39
N LEU A 26 -24.83 -13.59 -3.86
CA LEU A 26 -23.59 -14.29 -3.47
C LEU A 26 -22.83 -13.58 -2.34
N ASP A 27 -23.23 -12.39 -1.94
CA ASP A 27 -22.55 -11.53 -0.93
C ASP A 27 -21.02 -11.70 -0.86
N VAL A 28 -20.38 -11.56 -2.02
CA VAL A 28 -18.92 -11.74 -2.15
C VAL A 28 -18.17 -10.85 -1.16
N ARG A 29 -18.67 -9.63 -0.97
CA ARG A 29 -18.08 -8.68 -0.04
C ARG A 29 -18.17 -9.18 1.40
N GLY A 30 -19.36 -9.56 1.85
CA GLY A 30 -19.59 -9.99 3.24
C GLY A 30 -18.71 -11.18 3.62
N SER A 31 -18.49 -12.11 2.68
CA SER A 31 -17.64 -13.28 2.92
C SER A 31 -16.13 -13.00 2.99
N LEU A 32 -15.67 -11.81 2.63
CA LEU A 32 -14.23 -11.44 2.58
C LEU A 32 -13.88 -10.22 3.40
N GLU A 33 -14.85 -9.53 3.98
CA GLU A 33 -14.64 -8.26 4.69
C GLU A 33 -13.63 -8.42 5.83
N GLU A 34 -13.81 -9.43 6.65
CA GLU A 34 -12.96 -9.72 7.80
C GLU A 34 -11.55 -10.12 7.35
N GLN A 35 -11.44 -11.06 6.40
CA GLN A 35 -10.14 -11.47 5.87
C GLN A 35 -9.35 -10.29 5.30
N THR A 36 -9.99 -9.45 4.49
CA THR A 36 -9.34 -8.28 3.87
C THR A 36 -8.81 -7.30 4.91
N MET A 37 -9.60 -7.03 5.95
CA MET A 37 -9.16 -6.15 7.03
C MET A 37 -8.05 -6.79 7.86
N ASN A 38 -8.10 -8.09 8.11
CA ASN A 38 -7.06 -8.80 8.87
C ASN A 38 -5.75 -8.88 8.10
N MET A 39 -5.76 -9.02 6.76
CA MET A 39 -4.55 -8.86 5.94
C MET A 39 -3.89 -7.50 6.19
N ALA A 40 -4.69 -6.43 6.19
CA ALA A 40 -4.15 -5.08 6.43
C ALA A 40 -3.54 -4.94 7.83
N LYS A 41 -4.16 -5.55 8.85
CA LYS A 41 -3.62 -5.58 10.21
C LYS A 41 -2.31 -6.35 10.29
N SER A 42 -2.23 -7.53 9.65
CA SER A 42 -1.01 -8.34 9.61
C SER A 42 0.16 -7.57 8.96
N VAL A 43 -0.10 -6.84 7.87
CA VAL A 43 0.93 -5.99 7.24
C VAL A 43 1.33 -4.82 8.15
N LYS A 44 0.38 -4.20 8.86
CA LYS A 44 0.69 -3.14 9.83
C LYS A 44 1.61 -3.66 10.92
N GLU A 45 1.26 -4.78 11.54
CA GLU A 45 2.06 -5.41 12.59
C GLU A 45 3.46 -5.78 12.09
N LEU A 46 3.56 -6.35 10.88
CA LEU A 46 4.83 -6.66 10.24
C LEU A 46 5.71 -5.43 10.12
N TYR A 47 5.16 -4.32 9.65
CA TYR A 47 5.94 -3.10 9.44
C TYR A 47 6.33 -2.42 10.76
N GLU A 48 5.42 -2.28 11.71
CA GLU A 48 5.71 -1.66 13.01
C GLU A 48 6.75 -2.44 13.81
N ALA A 49 6.76 -3.78 13.68
CA ALA A 49 7.75 -4.64 14.33
C ALA A 49 9.15 -4.57 13.69
N ASN A 50 9.24 -4.35 12.36
CA ASN A 50 10.48 -4.55 11.62
C ASN A 50 11.06 -3.28 10.97
N LEU A 51 10.30 -2.20 10.85
CA LEU A 51 10.75 -0.96 10.24
C LEU A 51 10.93 0.13 11.29
N LYS A 52 12.04 0.84 11.19
CA LYS A 52 12.36 1.95 12.09
C LYS A 52 12.79 3.18 11.31
N TYR A 53 12.48 4.33 11.84
CA TYR A 53 13.04 5.59 11.38
C TYR A 53 14.52 5.73 11.80
N SER A 54 15.19 6.73 11.29
CA SER A 54 16.58 7.04 11.65
C SER A 54 16.78 7.38 13.14
N ASN A 55 15.72 7.79 13.84
CA ASN A 55 15.76 8.03 15.29
C ASN A 55 15.53 6.76 16.14
N GLY A 56 15.32 5.60 15.50
CA GLY A 56 15.08 4.32 16.16
C GLY A 56 13.62 4.02 16.50
N GLU A 57 12.71 4.98 16.33
CA GLU A 57 11.28 4.75 16.54
C GLU A 57 10.66 3.87 15.45
N PRO A 58 9.66 3.04 15.79
CA PRO A 58 8.91 2.29 14.79
C PRO A 58 8.27 3.20 13.75
N VAL A 59 8.21 2.74 12.50
CA VAL A 59 7.53 3.47 11.43
C VAL A 59 6.03 3.52 11.73
N LYS A 60 5.45 4.72 11.62
CA LYS A 60 4.00 4.91 11.79
C LYS A 60 3.25 4.28 10.62
N VAL A 61 2.30 3.40 10.94
CA VAL A 61 1.43 2.75 9.96
C VAL A 61 -0.04 3.03 10.29
N VAL A 62 -0.80 3.46 9.29
CA VAL A 62 -2.24 3.69 9.39
C VAL A 62 -2.99 2.79 8.42
N ILE A 63 -4.20 2.37 8.77
CA ILE A 63 -5.07 1.57 7.90
C ILE A 63 -6.30 2.43 7.56
N ALA A 64 -6.88 2.26 6.38
CA ALA A 64 -8.19 2.81 6.07
C ALA A 64 -9.23 2.31 7.09
N ASP A 65 -10.23 3.14 7.41
CA ASP A 65 -11.22 2.80 8.45
C ASP A 65 -12.14 1.65 8.04
N THR A 66 -12.32 1.47 6.73
CA THR A 66 -13.12 0.40 6.14
C THR A 66 -12.37 -0.24 4.97
N THR A 67 -12.82 -1.41 4.54
CA THR A 67 -12.40 -1.98 3.26
C THR A 67 -12.89 -1.08 2.11
N ILE A 68 -12.13 -1.06 1.02
CA ILE A 68 -12.35 -0.18 -0.12
C ILE A 68 -12.88 -0.99 -1.31
N GLY A 69 -14.15 -0.90 -1.57
CA GLY A 69 -14.79 -1.52 -2.72
C GLY A 69 -15.78 -0.58 -3.44
N ARG A 70 -15.85 0.68 -2.99
CA ARG A 70 -16.74 1.72 -3.54
C ARG A 70 -16.11 3.10 -3.46
N VAL A 71 -16.61 4.01 -4.29
CA VAL A 71 -16.09 5.38 -4.43
C VAL A 71 -16.09 6.15 -3.11
N GLY A 72 -17.17 6.06 -2.32
CA GLY A 72 -17.25 6.76 -1.03
C GLY A 72 -16.19 6.28 -0.03
N GLU A 73 -15.90 4.98 0.01
CA GLU A 73 -14.86 4.39 0.86
C GLU A 73 -13.46 4.80 0.40
N ALA A 74 -13.25 4.85 -0.92
CA ALA A 74 -12.01 5.35 -1.50
C ALA A 74 -11.76 6.82 -1.16
N ALA A 75 -12.80 7.66 -1.24
CA ALA A 75 -12.72 9.07 -0.87
C ALA A 75 -12.40 9.25 0.63
N ALA A 76 -13.07 8.51 1.50
CA ALA A 76 -12.82 8.54 2.94
C ALA A 76 -11.38 8.09 3.27
N CYS A 77 -10.89 7.03 2.60
CA CYS A 77 -9.50 6.60 2.73
C CYS A 77 -8.51 7.68 2.28
N ALA A 78 -8.74 8.31 1.13
CA ALA A 78 -7.89 9.38 0.63
C ALA A 78 -7.87 10.59 1.58
N ASP A 79 -9.01 10.97 2.12
CA ASP A 79 -9.11 12.04 3.12
C ASP A 79 -8.34 11.71 4.40
N LYS A 80 -8.54 10.52 4.95
CA LYS A 80 -7.80 10.06 6.13
C LYS A 80 -6.30 10.09 5.88
N PHE A 81 -5.85 9.53 4.76
CA PHE A 81 -4.43 9.43 4.44
C PHE A 81 -3.79 10.81 4.24
N ARG A 82 -4.51 11.74 3.63
CA ARG A 82 -4.06 13.14 3.51
C ARG A 82 -3.91 13.81 4.89
N HIS A 83 -4.87 13.61 5.81
CA HIS A 83 -4.79 14.16 7.16
C HIS A 83 -3.67 13.54 8.00
N GLU A 84 -3.42 12.25 7.82
CA GLU A 84 -2.33 11.53 8.49
C GLU A 84 -0.96 11.77 7.87
N GLY A 85 -0.89 12.41 6.70
CA GLY A 85 0.36 12.68 5.98
C GLY A 85 1.00 11.42 5.44
N VAL A 86 0.19 10.51 4.87
CA VAL A 86 0.68 9.26 4.27
C VAL A 86 1.51 9.55 3.03
N ASP A 87 2.71 9.00 2.96
CA ASP A 87 3.67 9.12 1.86
C ASP A 87 3.83 7.81 1.07
N ILE A 88 3.50 6.72 1.69
CA ILE A 88 3.71 5.36 1.16
C ILE A 88 2.40 4.61 1.31
N THR A 89 1.95 3.91 0.28
CA THR A 89 0.76 3.08 0.36
C THR A 89 1.05 1.63 0.02
N VAL A 90 0.39 0.72 0.74
CA VAL A 90 0.34 -0.70 0.42
C VAL A 90 -1.13 -1.08 0.28
N THR A 91 -1.54 -1.41 -0.92
CA THR A 91 -2.85 -1.98 -1.18
C THR A 91 -2.78 -3.49 -0.97
N VAL A 92 -3.70 -4.05 -0.21
CA VAL A 92 -3.81 -5.50 0.02
C VAL A 92 -5.16 -5.99 -0.47
N THR A 93 -5.18 -7.13 -1.15
CA THR A 93 -6.43 -7.69 -1.66
C THR A 93 -6.40 -9.23 -1.73
N PRO A 94 -7.40 -9.90 -1.16
CA PRO A 94 -7.55 -11.34 -1.29
C PRO A 94 -8.29 -11.76 -2.57
N CYS A 95 -8.88 -10.81 -3.31
CA CYS A 95 -9.82 -11.12 -4.38
C CYS A 95 -9.68 -10.15 -5.56
N TRP A 96 -10.40 -10.47 -6.64
CA TRP A 96 -10.66 -9.51 -7.71
C TRP A 96 -11.43 -8.30 -7.17
N CYS A 97 -11.05 -7.11 -7.58
CA CYS A 97 -11.73 -5.86 -7.27
C CYS A 97 -12.14 -5.14 -8.55
N TYR A 98 -13.12 -4.26 -8.45
CA TYR A 98 -13.62 -3.47 -9.58
C TYR A 98 -13.39 -1.99 -9.36
N GLY A 99 -13.23 -1.31 -10.49
CA GLY A 99 -13.23 0.13 -10.54
C GLY A 99 -11.92 0.81 -10.15
N ALA A 100 -11.83 2.06 -10.56
CA ALA A 100 -10.66 2.91 -10.27
C ALA A 100 -10.56 3.26 -8.78
N GLU A 101 -11.64 3.14 -8.03
CA GLU A 101 -11.71 3.39 -6.59
C GLU A 101 -10.80 2.48 -5.78
N THR A 102 -10.47 1.30 -6.29
CA THR A 102 -9.54 0.38 -5.61
C THR A 102 -8.08 0.76 -5.82
N MET A 103 -7.78 1.69 -6.73
CA MET A 103 -6.43 2.20 -6.98
C MET A 103 -6.06 3.31 -6.01
N ASP A 104 -4.79 3.42 -5.69
CA ASP A 104 -4.25 4.65 -5.10
C ASP A 104 -3.96 5.67 -6.19
N MET A 105 -4.79 6.70 -6.29
CA MET A 105 -4.69 7.73 -7.31
C MET A 105 -3.81 8.92 -6.91
N ASP A 106 -3.27 8.96 -5.70
CA ASP A 106 -2.39 10.06 -5.27
C ASP A 106 -1.04 9.98 -6.01
N PRO A 107 -0.67 10.94 -6.84
CA PRO A 107 0.58 10.90 -7.59
C PRO A 107 1.83 11.03 -6.71
N GLN A 108 1.68 11.42 -5.47
CA GLN A 108 2.79 11.66 -4.56
C GLN A 108 3.11 10.48 -3.66
N THR A 109 2.26 9.48 -3.55
CA THR A 109 2.56 8.30 -2.74
C THR A 109 3.46 7.31 -3.49
N ILE A 110 4.33 6.63 -2.74
CA ILE A 110 5.09 5.47 -3.22
C ILE A 110 4.24 4.24 -2.98
N LYS A 111 3.92 3.49 -4.03
CA LYS A 111 2.84 2.50 -4.02
C LYS A 111 3.33 1.07 -4.18
N ALA A 112 2.77 0.15 -3.40
CA ALA A 112 2.80 -1.28 -3.68
C ALA A 112 1.40 -1.88 -3.61
N VAL A 113 1.23 -2.99 -4.28
CA VAL A 113 0.01 -3.80 -4.23
C VAL A 113 0.40 -5.25 -3.94
N TRP A 114 -0.17 -5.81 -2.89
CA TRP A 114 -0.08 -7.23 -2.59
C TRP A 114 -1.40 -7.90 -2.90
N GLY A 115 -1.38 -8.81 -3.88
CA GLY A 115 -2.52 -9.65 -4.24
C GLY A 115 -2.28 -11.09 -3.81
N PHE A 116 -3.28 -11.72 -3.20
CA PHE A 116 -3.23 -13.13 -2.84
C PHE A 116 -3.08 -14.03 -4.07
N ASN A 117 -2.23 -15.02 -3.96
CA ASN A 117 -2.21 -16.16 -4.87
C ASN A 117 -3.24 -17.19 -4.38
N ALA A 118 -4.48 -17.02 -4.79
CA ALA A 118 -5.60 -17.85 -4.36
C ALA A 118 -6.28 -18.53 -5.55
N THR A 119 -6.88 -19.70 -5.31
CA THR A 119 -7.52 -20.50 -6.35
C THR A 119 -8.93 -20.00 -6.69
N GLU A 120 -9.72 -19.63 -5.69
CA GLU A 120 -11.14 -19.28 -5.89
C GLU A 120 -11.37 -17.79 -6.12
N ARG A 121 -10.55 -16.94 -5.52
CA ARG A 121 -10.73 -15.48 -5.51
C ARG A 121 -9.40 -14.78 -5.76
N PRO A 122 -8.93 -14.80 -7.00
CA PRO A 122 -7.54 -14.51 -7.32
C PRO A 122 -7.22 -13.02 -7.20
N GLY A 123 -6.70 -12.61 -6.05
CA GLY A 123 -6.11 -11.28 -5.85
C GLY A 123 -4.92 -11.03 -6.79
N ALA A 124 -4.19 -12.08 -7.17
CA ALA A 124 -3.10 -12.01 -8.12
C ALA A 124 -3.55 -11.58 -9.52
N VAL A 125 -4.74 -11.96 -9.96
CA VAL A 125 -5.31 -11.49 -11.24
C VAL A 125 -5.64 -10.00 -11.18
N TYR A 126 -6.21 -9.56 -10.06
CA TYR A 126 -6.42 -8.14 -9.83
C TYR A 126 -5.10 -7.38 -9.78
N LEU A 127 -4.07 -7.93 -9.13
CA LEU A 127 -2.74 -7.35 -9.07
C LEU A 127 -2.20 -7.02 -10.48
N ALA A 128 -2.28 -7.97 -11.40
CA ALA A 128 -1.82 -7.74 -12.78
C ALA A 128 -2.61 -6.59 -13.46
N SER A 129 -3.93 -6.60 -13.31
CA SER A 129 -4.82 -5.57 -13.87
C SER A 129 -4.56 -4.18 -13.26
N VAL A 130 -4.44 -4.08 -11.95
CA VAL A 130 -4.25 -2.79 -11.28
C VAL A 130 -2.88 -2.19 -11.56
N LEU A 131 -1.82 -3.02 -11.69
CA LEU A 131 -0.50 -2.54 -12.07
C LEU A 131 -0.50 -1.98 -13.49
N ALA A 132 -1.15 -2.66 -14.44
CA ALA A 132 -1.33 -2.15 -15.80
C ALA A 132 -2.08 -0.82 -15.82
N THR A 133 -3.13 -0.70 -15.03
CA THR A 133 -3.92 0.54 -14.93
C THR A 133 -3.12 1.68 -14.30
N HIS A 134 -2.34 1.41 -13.26
CA HIS A 134 -1.43 2.41 -12.69
C HIS A 134 -0.40 2.88 -13.74
N ALA A 135 0.20 1.95 -14.48
CA ALA A 135 1.15 2.28 -15.54
C ALA A 135 0.54 3.17 -16.64
N GLN A 136 -0.69 2.88 -17.08
CA GLN A 136 -1.41 3.70 -18.05
C GLN A 136 -1.66 5.14 -17.56
N LYS A 137 -1.77 5.34 -16.26
CA LYS A 137 -1.99 6.66 -15.65
C LYS A 137 -0.69 7.37 -15.25
N GLY A 138 0.46 6.79 -15.52
CA GLY A 138 1.75 7.34 -15.09
C GLY A 138 1.94 7.33 -13.57
N LEU A 139 1.29 6.42 -12.87
CA LEU A 139 1.37 6.24 -11.42
C LEU A 139 2.11 4.94 -11.10
N PRO A 140 3.44 4.91 -11.05
CA PRO A 140 4.18 3.68 -10.86
C PRO A 140 3.80 3.00 -9.54
N ALA A 141 3.58 1.69 -9.58
CA ALA A 141 3.28 0.87 -8.44
C ALA A 141 4.07 -0.44 -8.49
N PHE A 142 4.46 -0.98 -7.33
CA PHE A 142 5.22 -2.21 -7.21
C PHE A 142 4.31 -3.38 -6.89
N GLY A 143 4.43 -4.48 -7.64
CA GLY A 143 3.68 -5.70 -7.40
C GLY A 143 4.34 -6.58 -6.35
N ILE A 144 3.55 -7.09 -5.43
CA ILE A 144 3.96 -8.09 -4.44
C ILE A 144 3.04 -9.30 -4.59
N TYR A 145 3.65 -10.48 -4.71
CA TYR A 145 2.98 -11.72 -5.02
C TYR A 145 3.77 -12.88 -4.43
N GLY A 146 3.07 -13.86 -3.85
CA GLY A 146 3.64 -15.05 -3.22
C GLY A 146 3.61 -16.28 -4.11
N HIS A 147 4.49 -17.25 -3.82
CA HIS A 147 4.48 -18.55 -4.47
C HIS A 147 3.39 -19.47 -3.93
N ASP A 148 3.15 -19.39 -2.62
CA ASP A 148 2.20 -20.24 -1.94
C ASP A 148 0.77 -19.80 -2.21
N VAL A 149 -0.10 -20.79 -2.41
CA VAL A 149 -1.53 -20.56 -2.55
C VAL A 149 -2.12 -20.31 -1.18
N GLN A 150 -2.84 -19.20 -1.04
CA GLN A 150 -3.54 -18.83 0.19
C GLN A 150 -5.05 -19.04 0.01
N GLU A 151 -5.60 -19.87 0.84
CA GLU A 151 -7.03 -20.19 0.81
C GLU A 151 -7.88 -19.12 1.52
N ALA A 152 -9.19 -19.27 1.43
CA ALA A 152 -10.13 -18.44 2.18
C ALA A 152 -9.80 -18.48 3.67
N ASP A 153 -9.96 -17.34 4.34
CA ASP A 153 -9.69 -17.12 5.77
C ASP A 153 -8.20 -17.14 6.18
N ASP A 154 -7.27 -17.44 5.27
CA ASP A 154 -5.85 -17.31 5.55
C ASP A 154 -5.45 -15.82 5.57
N THR A 155 -4.98 -15.35 6.72
CA THR A 155 -4.49 -13.99 6.93
C THR A 155 -2.99 -13.95 7.21
N SER A 156 -2.33 -15.09 7.08
CA SER A 156 -0.87 -15.19 7.23
C SER A 156 -0.15 -14.45 6.10
N ILE A 157 1.10 -14.11 6.35
CA ILE A 157 1.98 -13.54 5.33
C ILE A 157 3.03 -14.59 4.99
N PRO A 158 2.99 -15.22 3.80
CA PRO A 158 4.02 -16.15 3.36
C PRO A 158 5.41 -15.54 3.44
N GLU A 159 6.44 -16.34 3.71
CA GLU A 159 7.78 -15.80 4.00
C GLU A 159 8.37 -15.03 2.82
N ASP A 160 8.15 -15.47 1.59
CA ASP A 160 8.59 -14.74 0.39
C ASP A 160 7.84 -13.42 0.18
N VAL A 161 6.57 -13.36 0.56
CA VAL A 161 5.77 -12.11 0.56
C VAL A 161 6.26 -11.17 1.65
N LYS A 162 6.52 -11.69 2.84
CA LYS A 162 7.06 -10.93 3.98
C LYS A 162 8.39 -10.27 3.61
N GLU A 163 9.30 -11.02 2.97
CA GLU A 163 10.56 -10.47 2.49
C GLU A 163 10.34 -9.32 1.49
N LYS A 164 9.43 -9.51 0.53
CA LYS A 164 9.10 -8.49 -0.49
C LYS A 164 8.46 -7.25 0.13
N LEU A 165 7.53 -7.42 1.08
CA LEU A 165 6.91 -6.32 1.84
C LEU A 165 7.96 -5.53 2.61
N LEU A 166 8.84 -6.19 3.35
CA LEU A 166 9.89 -5.53 4.11
C LEU A 166 10.91 -4.82 3.23
N ARG A 167 11.27 -5.42 2.09
CA ARG A 167 12.15 -4.80 1.09
C ARG A 167 11.53 -3.52 0.53
N PHE A 168 10.27 -3.60 0.11
CA PHE A 168 9.52 -2.43 -0.34
C PHE A 168 9.43 -1.37 0.75
N GLY A 169 9.02 -1.74 1.97
CA GLY A 169 8.87 -0.81 3.08
C GLY A 169 10.16 -0.04 3.40
N ARG A 170 11.30 -0.74 3.47
CA ARG A 170 12.63 -0.10 3.69
C ARG A 170 12.97 0.88 2.59
N ALA A 171 12.83 0.48 1.33
CA ALA A 171 13.14 1.33 0.19
C ALA A 171 12.21 2.54 0.12
N ALA A 172 10.91 2.34 0.34
CA ALA A 172 9.92 3.42 0.30
C ALA A 172 10.11 4.42 1.44
N VAL A 173 10.38 3.95 2.67
CA VAL A 173 10.69 4.84 3.82
C VAL A 173 11.96 5.65 3.53
N ALA A 174 13.01 5.04 2.99
CA ALA A 174 14.23 5.76 2.63
C ALA A 174 13.95 6.83 1.57
N ALA A 175 13.28 6.47 0.48
CA ALA A 175 12.96 7.40 -0.61
C ALA A 175 12.03 8.54 -0.14
N ALA A 176 10.99 8.23 0.63
CA ALA A 176 10.09 9.24 1.18
C ALA A 176 10.79 10.18 2.18
N SER A 177 11.76 9.66 2.94
CA SER A 177 12.56 10.48 3.87
C SER A 177 13.47 11.50 3.17
N MET A 178 13.72 11.32 1.88
CA MET A 178 14.52 12.28 1.09
C MET A 178 13.71 13.50 0.63
N ARG A 179 12.39 13.47 0.72
CA ARG A 179 11.54 14.59 0.32
C ARG A 179 11.87 15.83 1.13
N GLY A 180 11.96 16.97 0.44
CA GLY A 180 12.28 18.25 1.06
C GLY A 180 13.70 18.35 1.62
N LYS A 181 14.56 17.36 1.37
CA LYS A 181 15.99 17.44 1.71
C LYS A 181 16.75 18.17 0.62
N SER A 182 17.79 18.89 1.03
CA SER A 182 18.72 19.54 0.11
C SER A 182 19.97 18.68 -0.03
N TYR A 183 20.47 18.61 -1.25
CA TYR A 183 21.80 18.07 -1.53
C TYR A 183 22.76 19.23 -1.77
N LEU A 184 23.80 19.33 -0.97
CA LEU A 184 24.85 20.33 -1.14
C LEU A 184 26.11 19.65 -1.66
N GLN A 185 26.55 20.02 -2.83
CA GLN A 185 27.84 19.62 -3.38
C GLN A 185 28.87 20.73 -3.13
N ILE A 186 30.00 20.36 -2.52
CA ILE A 186 31.14 21.24 -2.35
C ILE A 186 32.27 20.67 -3.19
N GLY A 187 32.75 21.46 -4.13
CA GLY A 187 33.80 21.04 -5.06
C GLY A 187 33.44 21.29 -6.51
N SER A 188 34.37 20.96 -7.40
CA SER A 188 34.20 21.13 -8.84
C SER A 188 33.31 20.05 -9.41
N VAL A 189 32.38 20.45 -10.27
CA VAL A 189 31.66 19.56 -11.17
C VAL A 189 32.37 19.55 -12.51
N THR A 190 32.13 18.57 -13.34
CA THR A 190 32.66 18.52 -14.70
C THR A 190 32.31 19.79 -15.48
N MET A 191 33.28 20.33 -16.22
CA MET A 191 33.04 21.46 -17.11
C MET A 191 31.97 21.12 -18.15
N GLY A 192 31.01 22.03 -18.31
CA GLY A 192 30.01 21.92 -19.38
C GLY A 192 28.69 21.25 -18.96
N ILE A 193 28.47 21.06 -17.66
CA ILE A 193 27.18 20.60 -17.13
C ILE A 193 26.65 21.64 -16.16
#